data_2b352fd94ebb4e5021ca56d594b49a85
#
_entry.id   2b352fd94ebb4e5021ca56d594b49a85
#
_cell.length_a   1.000
_cell.length_b   1.000
_cell.length_c   1.000
_cell.angle_alpha   90.00
_cell.angle_beta   90.00
_cell.angle_gamma   90.00
#
_symmetry.space_group_name_H-M   'P 1'
#
loop_
_entity.id
_entity.type
_entity.pdbx_description
1 polymer ?
#
loop_
_entity_poly.entity_id
_entity_poly.type
_entity_poly.pdbx_seq_one_letter_code
_entity_poly.pdbx_strand_id
1 'polypeptide(L)'
;MPKLVYMNLNVLSTLDERQFFSGFAEAMKSALIKDARFYEWQIDNIYEICDREPEVLRELVYRSCDIKRFIVEKDPTEQGDRALLNLGHTIGHAIEKYKNFNMTHGECVALGCIAAAYISWKREMLSMEEYYEIRDMFVPFNLPISIDDVDIEEVLNLTKSDKKMENNQIKFVLLKKIGK
;
A
#
# COMPACT_ATOMS: atom_id res chain seq x y z
N MET A 1 19.43 14.83 -0.23
CA MET A 1 18.93 13.85 -1.21
C MET A 1 20.12 13.13 -1.86
N PRO A 2 20.07 11.80 -2.05
CA PRO A 2 21.13 11.07 -2.74
C PRO A 2 21.24 11.54 -4.19
N LYS A 3 22.46 11.55 -4.74
CA LYS A 3 22.70 11.87 -6.16
C LYS A 3 22.43 10.68 -7.08
N LEU A 4 22.47 9.47 -6.53
CA LEU A 4 22.23 8.21 -7.24
C LEU A 4 21.63 7.22 -6.26
N VAL A 5 20.65 6.43 -6.73
CA VAL A 5 20.14 5.23 -6.04
C VAL A 5 20.37 4.05 -6.97
N TYR A 6 21.20 3.09 -6.53
CA TYR A 6 21.44 1.85 -7.26
C TYR A 6 20.65 0.73 -6.60
N MET A 7 19.84 0.02 -7.39
CA MET A 7 19.02 -1.11 -6.92
C MET A 7 19.45 -2.39 -7.64
N ASN A 8 20.06 -3.31 -6.88
CA ASN A 8 20.37 -4.65 -7.39
C ASN A 8 19.21 -5.59 -7.06
N LEU A 9 18.39 -5.93 -8.05
CA LEU A 9 17.21 -6.77 -7.85
C LEU A 9 17.54 -8.23 -7.50
N ASN A 10 18.77 -8.69 -7.77
CA ASN A 10 19.18 -10.05 -7.41
C ASN A 10 19.10 -10.31 -5.90
N VAL A 11 19.17 -9.27 -5.06
CA VAL A 11 19.01 -9.43 -3.60
C VAL A 11 17.61 -9.88 -3.20
N LEU A 12 16.60 -9.70 -4.06
CA LEU A 12 15.24 -10.16 -3.80
C LEU A 12 15.13 -11.69 -3.81
N SER A 13 16.08 -12.40 -4.44
CA SER A 13 16.10 -13.87 -4.46
C SER A 13 16.38 -14.48 -3.08
N THR A 14 17.08 -13.76 -2.20
CA THR A 14 17.44 -14.21 -0.85
C THR A 14 16.46 -13.74 0.23
N LEU A 15 15.48 -12.90 -0.16
CA LEU A 15 14.46 -12.40 0.76
C LEU A 15 13.48 -13.53 1.10
N ASP A 16 13.14 -13.70 2.37
CA ASP A 16 12.08 -14.64 2.72
C ASP A 16 10.72 -14.22 2.11
N GLU A 17 9.84 -15.19 1.94
CA GLU A 17 8.58 -14.99 1.23
C GLU A 17 7.71 -13.91 1.89
N ARG A 18 7.62 -13.91 3.23
CA ARG A 18 6.82 -12.96 3.99
C ARG A 18 7.31 -11.53 3.79
N GLN A 19 8.63 -11.32 3.80
CA GLN A 19 9.22 -10.00 3.56
C GLN A 19 9.09 -9.57 2.11
N PHE A 20 9.19 -10.51 1.17
CA PHE A 20 8.98 -10.22 -0.25
C PHE A 20 7.55 -9.73 -0.50
N PHE A 21 6.54 -10.43 -0.02
CA PHE A 21 5.15 -10.02 -0.16
C PHE A 21 4.80 -8.77 0.64
N SER A 22 5.44 -8.57 1.79
CA SER A 22 5.39 -7.28 2.50
C SER A 22 5.83 -6.12 1.60
N GLY A 23 6.92 -6.30 0.86
CA GLY A 23 7.38 -5.32 -0.14
C GLY A 23 6.40 -5.13 -1.30
N PHE A 24 5.74 -6.21 -1.75
CA PHE A 24 4.75 -6.17 -2.82
C PHE A 24 3.52 -5.32 -2.45
N ALA A 25 3.09 -5.32 -1.18
CA ALA A 25 1.98 -4.47 -0.73
C ALA A 25 2.18 -2.99 -1.07
N GLU A 26 3.44 -2.51 -1.04
CA GLU A 26 3.80 -1.14 -1.44
C GLU A 26 3.71 -0.91 -2.97
N ALA A 27 4.04 -1.92 -3.77
CA ALA A 27 3.87 -1.86 -5.22
C ALA A 27 2.38 -1.82 -5.59
N MET A 28 1.56 -2.65 -4.93
CA MET A 28 0.10 -2.64 -5.05
C MET A 28 -0.47 -1.26 -4.70
N LYS A 29 -0.10 -0.72 -3.56
CA LYS A 29 -0.51 0.63 -3.15
C LYS A 29 -0.17 1.68 -4.21
N SER A 30 1.04 1.60 -4.80
CA SER A 30 1.48 2.54 -5.82
C SER A 30 0.58 2.49 -7.06
N ALA A 31 0.16 1.30 -7.48
CA ALA A 31 -0.79 1.12 -8.57
C ALA A 31 -2.17 1.69 -8.23
N LEU A 32 -2.69 1.38 -7.04
CA LEU A 32 -4.00 1.86 -6.58
C LEU A 32 -4.13 3.38 -6.58
N ILE A 33 -3.06 4.11 -6.24
CA ILE A 33 -3.10 5.58 -6.14
C ILE A 33 -2.89 6.29 -7.47
N LYS A 34 -2.28 5.65 -8.50
CA LYS A 34 -1.83 6.43 -9.66
C LYS A 34 -1.95 5.76 -11.02
N ASP A 35 -2.03 4.44 -11.10
CA ASP A 35 -1.94 3.76 -12.39
C ASP A 35 -2.79 2.48 -12.42
N ALA A 36 -4.03 2.62 -12.95
CA ALA A 36 -4.94 1.48 -13.13
C ALA A 36 -4.36 0.40 -14.06
N ARG A 37 -3.59 0.78 -15.10
CA ARG A 37 -2.96 -0.19 -15.99
C ARG A 37 -1.84 -0.96 -15.30
N PHE A 38 -1.17 -0.33 -14.34
CA PHE A 38 -0.19 -1.02 -13.52
C PHE A 38 -0.87 -1.98 -12.53
N TYR A 39 -2.05 -1.60 -12.02
CA TYR A 39 -2.87 -2.49 -11.22
C TYR A 39 -3.31 -3.72 -12.00
N GLU A 40 -3.90 -3.54 -13.19
CA GLU A 40 -4.28 -4.62 -14.09
C GLU A 40 -3.08 -5.51 -14.44
N TRP A 41 -1.94 -4.91 -14.77
CA TRP A 41 -0.71 -5.64 -15.08
C TRP A 41 -0.23 -6.50 -13.89
N GLN A 42 -0.40 -6.05 -12.64
CA GLN A 42 -0.06 -6.86 -11.47
C GLN A 42 -0.99 -8.07 -11.33
N ILE A 43 -2.27 -7.93 -11.68
CA ILE A 43 -3.23 -9.05 -11.72
C ILE A 43 -2.81 -10.06 -12.79
N ASP A 44 -2.49 -9.60 -14.00
CA ASP A 44 -2.12 -10.44 -15.12
C ASP A 44 -0.81 -11.22 -14.90
N ASN A 45 0.05 -10.74 -14.00
CA ASN A 45 1.37 -11.31 -13.70
C ASN A 45 1.50 -11.88 -12.28
N ILE A 46 0.38 -12.26 -11.63
CA ILE A 46 0.39 -12.77 -10.25
C ILE A 46 1.38 -13.93 -10.08
N TYR A 47 1.35 -14.91 -10.97
CA TYR A 47 2.19 -16.11 -10.88
C TYR A 47 3.66 -15.76 -11.04
N GLU A 48 4.00 -14.97 -12.03
CA GLU A 48 5.37 -14.53 -12.32
C GLU A 48 5.95 -13.67 -11.21
N ILE A 49 5.12 -12.85 -10.56
CA ILE A 49 5.52 -12.07 -9.38
C ILE A 49 5.81 -13.01 -8.21
N CYS A 50 4.92 -13.99 -7.94
CA CYS A 50 5.13 -14.97 -6.88
C CYS A 50 6.38 -15.83 -7.12
N ASP A 51 6.62 -16.22 -8.38
CA ASP A 51 7.79 -17.00 -8.79
C ASP A 51 9.07 -16.15 -8.88
N ARG A 52 8.95 -14.83 -8.65
CA ARG A 52 10.04 -13.85 -8.70
C ARG A 52 10.77 -13.82 -10.04
N GLU A 53 10.02 -13.94 -11.14
CA GLU A 53 10.58 -13.86 -12.48
C GLU A 53 11.35 -12.55 -12.69
N PRO A 54 12.66 -12.60 -13.06
CA PRO A 54 13.53 -11.42 -13.02
C PRO A 54 13.04 -10.25 -13.87
N GLU A 55 12.48 -10.52 -15.05
CA GLU A 55 11.98 -9.49 -15.96
C GLU A 55 10.71 -8.82 -15.40
N VAL A 56 9.83 -9.61 -14.80
CA VAL A 56 8.59 -9.13 -14.16
C VAL A 56 8.93 -8.32 -12.91
N LEU A 57 9.88 -8.77 -12.08
CA LEU A 57 10.34 -8.00 -10.93
C LEU A 57 10.99 -6.68 -11.33
N ARG A 58 11.74 -6.66 -12.43
CA ARG A 58 12.33 -5.43 -12.96
C ARG A 58 11.25 -4.42 -13.34
N GLU A 59 10.23 -4.86 -14.06
CA GLU A 59 9.11 -4.01 -14.45
C GLU A 59 8.30 -3.53 -13.23
N LEU A 60 8.02 -4.43 -12.27
CA LEU A 60 7.32 -4.11 -11.02
C LEU A 60 8.02 -2.99 -10.25
N VAL A 61 9.33 -3.14 -10.04
CA VAL A 61 10.14 -2.16 -9.29
C VAL A 61 10.27 -0.86 -10.08
N TYR A 62 10.52 -0.95 -11.39
CA TYR A 62 10.63 0.23 -12.25
C TYR A 62 9.36 1.08 -12.19
N ARG A 63 8.18 0.49 -12.42
CA ARG A 63 6.89 1.21 -12.42
C ARG A 63 6.56 1.78 -11.04
N SER A 64 6.81 1.02 -9.98
CA SER A 64 6.63 1.49 -8.60
C SER A 64 7.50 2.70 -8.27
N CYS A 65 8.77 2.66 -8.67
CA CYS A 65 9.70 3.77 -8.49
C CYS A 65 9.34 4.98 -9.35
N ASP A 66 8.88 4.77 -10.58
CA ASP A 66 8.48 5.86 -11.47
C ASP A 66 7.25 6.61 -10.97
N ILE A 67 6.24 5.89 -10.45
CA ILE A 67 5.09 6.50 -9.78
C ILE A 67 5.54 7.35 -8.60
N LYS A 68 6.40 6.80 -7.74
CA LYS A 68 6.93 7.53 -6.59
C LYS A 68 7.75 8.75 -7.02
N ARG A 69 8.62 8.61 -8.02
CA ARG A 69 9.39 9.70 -8.61
C ARG A 69 8.46 10.83 -9.07
N PHE A 70 7.45 10.50 -9.89
CA PHE A 70 6.50 11.46 -10.42
C PHE A 70 5.80 12.26 -9.31
N ILE A 71 5.34 11.57 -8.26
CA ILE A 71 4.64 12.21 -7.13
C ILE A 71 5.59 13.10 -6.33
N VAL A 72 6.82 12.63 -6.05
CA VAL A 72 7.80 13.38 -5.25
C VAL A 72 8.37 14.58 -6.00
N GLU A 73 8.59 14.46 -7.33
CA GLU A 73 9.03 15.59 -8.16
C GLU A 73 7.98 16.70 -8.21
N LYS A 74 6.69 16.32 -8.26
CA LYS A 74 5.58 17.27 -8.26
C LYS A 74 5.38 17.95 -6.91
N ASP A 75 5.62 17.25 -5.81
CA ASP A 75 5.44 17.74 -4.45
C ASP A 75 6.59 17.31 -3.51
N PRO A 76 7.76 17.99 -3.61
CA PRO A 76 8.93 17.65 -2.81
C PRO A 76 8.75 17.83 -1.29
N THR A 77 7.84 18.71 -0.89
CA THR A 77 7.65 19.17 0.50
C THR A 77 6.44 18.56 1.21
N GLU A 78 5.71 17.65 0.54
CA GLU A 78 4.52 16.97 1.09
C GLU A 78 3.40 17.94 1.53
N GLN A 79 3.11 18.94 0.68
CA GLN A 79 2.03 19.89 0.91
C GLN A 79 0.75 19.59 0.11
N GLY A 80 0.75 18.57 -0.73
CA GLY A 80 -0.34 18.22 -1.63
C GLY A 80 -0.33 16.76 -2.05
N ASP A 81 -0.08 16.52 -3.34
CA ASP A 81 -0.18 15.20 -3.99
C ASP A 81 0.68 14.10 -3.36
N ARG A 82 1.78 14.46 -2.69
CA ARG A 82 2.63 13.48 -2.01
C ARG A 82 1.90 12.77 -0.87
N ALA A 83 0.86 13.36 -0.30
CA ALA A 83 0.00 12.72 0.68
C ALA A 83 -0.64 11.42 0.14
N LEU A 84 -0.81 11.26 -1.18
CA LEU A 84 -1.32 10.04 -1.81
C LEU A 84 -0.49 8.81 -1.44
N LEU A 85 0.84 8.96 -1.26
CA LEU A 85 1.73 7.87 -0.84
C LEU A 85 1.37 7.30 0.54
N ASN A 86 0.52 7.98 1.31
CA ASN A 86 0.04 7.55 2.61
C ASN A 86 -1.26 6.73 2.54
N LEU A 87 -1.73 6.31 1.35
CA LEU A 87 -2.85 5.37 1.25
C LEU A 87 -2.56 4.14 2.12
N GLY A 88 -3.51 3.75 2.95
CA GLY A 88 -3.37 2.62 3.87
C GLY A 88 -2.51 2.88 5.11
N HIS A 89 -1.64 3.88 5.12
CA HIS A 89 -0.67 4.08 6.20
C HIS A 89 -1.28 4.57 7.52
N THR A 90 -2.34 5.37 7.48
CA THR A 90 -2.97 5.88 8.70
C THR A 90 -3.47 4.74 9.61
N ILE A 91 -4.20 3.79 9.04
CA ILE A 91 -4.67 2.60 9.74
C ILE A 91 -3.54 1.57 9.88
N GLY A 92 -2.74 1.36 8.83
CA GLY A 92 -1.63 0.41 8.83
C GLY A 92 -0.64 0.66 9.97
N HIS A 93 -0.18 1.89 10.16
CA HIS A 93 0.72 2.24 11.27
C HIS A 93 0.08 2.05 12.65
N ALA A 94 -1.23 2.30 12.77
CA ALA A 94 -1.94 2.04 14.02
C ALA A 94 -1.99 0.55 14.34
N ILE A 95 -2.28 -0.30 13.33
CA ILE A 95 -2.25 -1.76 13.47
C ILE A 95 -0.84 -2.25 13.79
N GLU A 96 0.18 -1.73 13.12
CA GLU A 96 1.59 -2.08 13.36
C GLU A 96 1.99 -1.84 14.81
N LYS A 97 1.62 -0.67 15.37
CA LYS A 97 1.82 -0.34 16.78
C LYS A 97 0.98 -1.24 17.70
N TYR A 98 -0.29 -1.43 17.40
CA TYR A 98 -1.20 -2.26 18.18
C TYR A 98 -0.70 -3.69 18.31
N LYS A 99 -0.19 -4.27 17.23
CA LYS A 99 0.41 -5.63 17.19
C LYS A 99 1.87 -5.66 17.66
N ASN A 100 2.37 -4.58 18.28
CA ASN A 100 3.76 -4.49 18.80
C ASN A 100 4.81 -4.89 17.75
N PHE A 101 4.62 -4.49 16.48
CA PHE A 101 5.50 -4.79 15.34
C PHE A 101 5.69 -6.29 15.05
N ASN A 102 4.77 -7.15 15.50
CA ASN A 102 4.76 -8.58 15.17
C ASN A 102 4.22 -8.88 13.75
N MET A 103 3.54 -7.92 13.13
CA MET A 103 3.18 -7.94 11.72
C MET A 103 4.19 -7.15 10.91
N THR A 104 4.42 -7.58 9.67
CA THR A 104 5.28 -6.81 8.76
C THR A 104 4.59 -5.52 8.33
N HIS A 105 5.39 -4.53 7.95
CA HIS A 105 4.86 -3.25 7.47
C HIS A 105 3.85 -3.43 6.33
N GLY A 106 4.19 -4.26 5.32
CA GLY A 106 3.30 -4.49 4.18
C GLY A 106 2.01 -5.21 4.53
N GLU A 107 2.02 -6.14 5.50
CA GLU A 107 0.79 -6.74 6.03
C GLU A 107 -0.13 -5.67 6.62
N CYS A 108 0.42 -4.74 7.39
CA CYS A 108 -0.33 -3.65 7.98
C CYS A 108 -0.82 -2.64 6.92
N VAL A 109 0.00 -2.34 5.90
CA VAL A 109 -0.37 -1.47 4.77
C VAL A 109 -1.47 -2.11 3.93
N ALA A 110 -1.44 -3.42 3.68
CA ALA A 110 -2.51 -4.14 2.97
C ALA A 110 -3.85 -3.97 3.71
N LEU A 111 -3.90 -4.24 5.01
CA LEU A 111 -5.10 -4.02 5.84
C LEU A 111 -5.56 -2.56 5.80
N GLY A 112 -4.62 -1.62 5.85
CA GLY A 112 -4.93 -0.20 5.75
C GLY A 112 -5.49 0.22 4.39
N CYS A 113 -4.98 -0.34 3.29
CA CYS A 113 -5.51 -0.12 1.94
C CYS A 113 -6.92 -0.68 1.80
N ILE A 114 -7.18 -1.87 2.34
CA ILE A 114 -8.51 -2.49 2.35
C ILE A 114 -9.48 -1.64 3.16
N ALA A 115 -9.08 -1.14 4.33
CA ALA A 115 -9.90 -0.25 5.14
C ALA A 115 -10.20 1.07 4.41
N ALA A 116 -9.22 1.66 3.71
CA ALA A 116 -9.43 2.86 2.90
C ALA A 116 -10.38 2.59 1.74
N ALA A 117 -10.26 1.45 1.05
CA ALA A 117 -11.18 1.05 -0.01
C ALA A 117 -12.60 0.80 0.52
N TYR A 118 -12.74 0.18 1.70
CA TYR A 118 -14.04 0.02 2.38
C TYR A 118 -14.71 1.36 2.68
N ILE A 119 -13.95 2.31 3.24
CA ILE A 119 -14.45 3.66 3.51
C ILE A 119 -14.85 4.36 2.20
N SER A 120 -14.05 4.19 1.13
CA SER A 120 -14.36 4.74 -0.19
C SER A 120 -15.66 4.17 -0.75
N TRP A 121 -15.87 2.86 -0.62
CA TRP A 121 -17.14 2.22 -1.00
C TRP A 121 -18.31 2.76 -0.17
N LYS A 122 -18.19 2.81 1.16
CA LYS A 122 -19.25 3.33 2.05
C LYS A 122 -19.57 4.82 1.82
N ARG A 123 -18.67 5.54 1.17
CA ARG A 123 -18.86 6.93 0.72
C ARG A 123 -19.29 7.04 -0.74
N GLU A 124 -19.66 5.95 -1.38
CA GLU A 124 -20.11 5.89 -2.78
C GLU A 124 -19.04 6.41 -3.79
N MET A 125 -17.76 6.32 -3.41
CA MET A 125 -16.63 6.69 -4.26
C MET A 125 -16.13 5.51 -5.10
N LEU A 126 -16.22 4.29 -4.55
CA LEU A 126 -15.97 3.01 -5.21
C LEU A 126 -17.25 2.19 -5.24
N SER A 127 -17.39 1.32 -6.24
CA SER A 127 -18.42 0.29 -6.25
C SER A 127 -18.09 -0.83 -5.25
N MET A 128 -19.07 -1.66 -4.94
CA MET A 128 -18.85 -2.83 -4.10
C MET A 128 -17.91 -3.83 -4.77
N GLU A 129 -18.02 -3.97 -6.07
CA GLU A 129 -17.18 -4.84 -6.89
C GLU A 129 -15.72 -4.37 -6.84
N GLU A 130 -15.45 -3.07 -7.03
CA GLU A 130 -14.11 -2.49 -6.93
C GLU A 130 -13.50 -2.69 -5.52
N TYR A 131 -14.31 -2.54 -4.46
CA TYR A 131 -13.85 -2.82 -3.10
C TYR A 131 -13.41 -4.28 -2.94
N TYR A 132 -14.23 -5.24 -3.37
CA TYR A 132 -13.89 -6.66 -3.26
C TYR A 132 -12.71 -7.04 -4.14
N GLU A 133 -12.60 -6.47 -5.33
CA GLU A 133 -11.45 -6.66 -6.22
C GLU A 133 -10.15 -6.21 -5.54
N ILE A 134 -10.13 -5.01 -4.95
CA ILE A 134 -8.96 -4.49 -4.21
C ILE A 134 -8.63 -5.39 -3.01
N ARG A 135 -9.63 -5.84 -2.25
CA ARG A 135 -9.43 -6.72 -1.10
C ARG A 135 -8.82 -8.05 -1.53
N ASP A 136 -9.42 -8.68 -2.52
CA ASP A 136 -9.08 -10.05 -2.90
C ASP A 136 -7.73 -10.15 -3.64
N MET A 137 -7.27 -9.03 -4.23
CA MET A 137 -5.96 -8.95 -4.86
C MET A 137 -4.78 -9.17 -3.90
N PHE A 138 -4.96 -8.99 -2.60
CA PHE A 138 -3.92 -9.27 -1.61
C PHE A 138 -3.78 -10.77 -1.28
N VAL A 139 -4.81 -11.59 -1.54
CA VAL A 139 -4.86 -13.02 -1.18
C VAL A 139 -3.79 -13.85 -1.87
N PRO A 140 -3.53 -13.72 -3.19
CA PRO A 140 -2.49 -14.50 -3.88
C PRO A 140 -1.08 -14.28 -3.33
N PHE A 141 -0.86 -13.14 -2.67
CA PHE A 141 0.42 -12.74 -2.10
C PHE A 141 0.52 -13.04 -0.59
N ASN A 142 -0.35 -13.91 -0.10
CA ASN A 142 -0.40 -14.30 1.32
C ASN A 142 -0.43 -13.10 2.29
N LEU A 143 -0.99 -11.98 1.82
CA LEU A 143 -1.21 -10.77 2.62
C LEU A 143 -2.58 -10.85 3.31
N PRO A 144 -2.70 -10.40 4.56
CA PRO A 144 -3.95 -10.49 5.31
C PRO A 144 -5.02 -9.57 4.71
N ILE A 145 -6.24 -10.07 4.59
CA ILE A 145 -7.43 -9.31 4.18
C ILE A 145 -8.37 -8.98 5.34
N SER A 146 -8.10 -9.55 6.50
CA SER A 146 -8.79 -9.28 7.77
C SER A 146 -7.81 -9.44 8.92
N ILE A 147 -8.20 -8.95 10.07
CA ILE A 147 -7.44 -9.07 11.30
C ILE A 147 -8.41 -9.39 12.44
N ASP A 148 -8.08 -10.42 13.21
CA ASP A 148 -8.87 -10.86 14.36
C ASP A 148 -8.27 -10.29 15.66
N ASP A 149 -9.07 -10.33 16.73
CA ASP A 149 -8.67 -9.91 18.08
C ASP A 149 -8.10 -8.49 18.13
N VAL A 150 -8.83 -7.54 17.56
CA VAL A 150 -8.47 -6.13 17.53
C VAL A 150 -9.48 -5.30 18.31
N ASP A 151 -9.00 -4.54 19.28
CA ASP A 151 -9.76 -3.46 19.87
C ASP A 151 -9.77 -2.25 18.93
N ILE A 152 -10.91 -2.04 18.27
CA ILE A 152 -11.09 -0.97 17.29
C ILE A 152 -10.89 0.41 17.92
N GLU A 153 -11.33 0.61 19.18
CA GLU A 153 -11.17 1.89 19.86
C GLU A 153 -9.71 2.18 20.15
N GLU A 154 -8.94 1.17 20.57
CA GLU A 154 -7.51 1.31 20.79
C GLU A 154 -6.78 1.62 19.47
N VAL A 155 -7.05 0.91 18.38
CA VAL A 155 -6.48 1.22 17.05
C VAL A 155 -6.82 2.64 16.62
N LEU A 156 -8.07 3.09 16.77
CA LEU A 156 -8.46 4.45 16.44
C LEU A 156 -7.75 5.49 17.33
N ASN A 157 -7.49 5.19 18.59
CA ASN A 157 -6.71 6.08 19.45
C ASN A 157 -5.24 6.15 19.03
N LEU A 158 -4.67 5.04 18.55
CA LEU A 158 -3.31 5.01 18.00
C LEU A 158 -3.19 5.84 16.71
N THR A 159 -4.23 5.94 15.88
CA THR A 159 -4.21 6.84 14.72
C THR A 159 -4.08 8.31 15.11
N LYS A 160 -4.64 8.70 16.27
CA LYS A 160 -4.55 10.07 16.79
C LYS A 160 -3.14 10.46 17.26
N SER A 161 -2.33 9.47 17.61
CA SER A 161 -0.95 9.69 18.07
C SER A 161 0.06 9.83 16.93
N ASP A 162 -0.32 9.58 15.69
CA ASP A 162 0.54 9.75 14.52
C ASP A 162 0.70 11.24 14.20
N LYS A 163 1.94 11.69 13.90
CA LYS A 163 2.33 13.10 13.69
C LYS A 163 1.59 13.85 12.57
N LYS A 164 0.63 13.19 11.93
CA LYS A 164 -0.18 13.71 10.81
C LYS A 164 -1.51 14.35 11.24
N MET A 165 -1.66 14.67 12.51
CA MET A 165 -2.79 15.47 12.96
C MET A 165 -2.59 16.95 12.60
N GLU A 166 -3.26 17.39 11.54
CA GLU A 166 -3.43 18.83 11.31
C GLU A 166 -4.73 19.30 11.97
N ASN A 167 -4.63 20.31 12.83
CA ASN A 167 -5.80 20.89 13.52
C ASN A 167 -6.68 19.89 14.28
N ASN A 168 -6.10 18.87 14.92
CA ASN A 168 -6.83 17.84 15.67
C ASN A 168 -7.73 16.93 14.79
N GLN A 169 -7.49 16.88 13.47
CA GLN A 169 -8.23 16.04 12.52
C GLN A 169 -7.31 14.98 11.93
N ILE A 170 -7.83 13.75 11.86
CA ILE A 170 -7.15 12.65 11.16
C ILE A 170 -7.49 12.74 9.69
N LYS A 171 -6.47 12.82 8.83
CA LYS A 171 -6.65 12.80 7.38
C LYS A 171 -6.46 11.39 6.85
N PHE A 172 -7.44 10.92 6.10
CA PHE A 172 -7.37 9.66 5.36
C PHE A 172 -7.20 9.93 3.88
N VAL A 173 -6.31 9.17 3.25
CA VAL A 173 -6.27 9.08 1.80
C VAL A 173 -7.29 8.03 1.37
N LEU A 174 -8.21 8.40 0.51
CA LEU A 174 -9.27 7.55 -0.01
C LEU A 174 -9.17 7.45 -1.53
N LEU A 175 -9.67 6.35 -2.08
CA LEU A 175 -9.72 6.10 -3.51
C LEU A 175 -11.04 6.62 -4.10
N LYS A 176 -10.95 7.41 -5.18
CA LYS A 176 -12.12 7.77 -6.01
C LYS A 176 -12.38 6.75 -7.10
N LYS A 177 -11.35 6.03 -7.48
CA LYS A 177 -11.30 4.98 -8.49
C LYS A 177 -9.96 4.27 -8.38
N ILE A 178 -9.87 3.01 -8.82
CA ILE A 178 -8.58 2.32 -8.96
C ILE A 178 -7.65 3.13 -9.88
N GLY A 179 -6.44 3.40 -9.41
CA GLY A 179 -5.44 4.21 -10.12
C GLY A 179 -5.67 5.73 -10.05
N LYS A 180 -6.58 6.19 -9.15
CA LYS A 180 -6.88 7.63 -9.05
C LYS A 180 -7.34 8.03 -7.65
#